data_ff73c1c1dd0e5e8d35541c44e3c9b4a2
#
_entry.id   ff73c1c1dd0e5e8d35541c44e3c9b4a2
#
_cell.length_a   1.000
_cell.length_b   1.000
_cell.length_c   1.000
_cell.angle_alpha   90.00
_cell.angle_beta   90.00
_cell.angle_gamma   90.00
#
_symmetry.space_group_name_H-M   'P 1'
#
loop_
_entity.id
_entity.type
_entity.pdbx_description
1 polymer ?
#
loop_
_entity_poly.entity_id
_entity_poly.type
_entity_poly.pdbx_seq_one_letter_code
_entity_poly.pdbx_strand_id
1 'polypeptide(L)'
;MTWDIEIAFGWPVSIVPFSHDILPYFDAARKQYDANRFLELVYAEYSGNSLKTIGLFQVDLFIPILTYIFGQAQLNGSTGITSVYRLRNQQYGMKGNERLLYDRFRKVVIHELGHAFGLIHCHVPVCVMRPGTYVED
;
A
#
# COMPACT_ATOMS: atom_id res chain seq x y z
N MET A 1 -11.35 -2.78 -8.05
CA MET A 1 -10.11 -2.00 -7.93
C MET A 1 -9.21 -2.08 -9.17
N THR A 2 -9.14 -3.23 -9.85
CA THR A 2 -8.35 -3.35 -11.09
C THR A 2 -8.75 -2.29 -12.11
N TRP A 3 -10.06 -2.05 -12.26
CA TRP A 3 -10.58 -1.04 -13.17
C TRP A 3 -10.07 0.38 -12.83
N ASP A 4 -10.06 0.73 -11.55
CA ASP A 4 -9.54 2.05 -11.11
C ASP A 4 -8.07 2.23 -11.47
N ILE A 5 -7.27 1.18 -11.32
CA ILE A 5 -5.84 1.22 -11.63
C ILE A 5 -5.62 1.30 -13.14
N GLU A 6 -6.38 0.55 -13.92
CA GLU A 6 -6.30 0.58 -15.38
C GLU A 6 -6.63 1.97 -15.94
N ILE A 7 -7.65 2.62 -15.38
CA ILE A 7 -8.01 4.00 -15.77
C ILE A 7 -6.90 4.98 -15.38
N ALA A 8 -6.38 4.86 -14.15
CA ALA A 8 -5.39 5.82 -13.66
C ALA A 8 -4.07 5.76 -14.42
N PHE A 9 -3.62 4.56 -14.81
CA PHE A 9 -2.28 4.35 -15.37
C PHE A 9 -2.28 3.90 -16.83
N GLY A 10 -3.41 3.50 -17.40
CA GLY A 10 -3.50 3.10 -18.79
C GLY A 10 -2.90 1.73 -19.13
N TRP A 11 -2.67 0.88 -18.15
CA TRP A 11 -2.10 -0.46 -18.34
C TRP A 11 -3.07 -1.54 -17.86
N PRO A 12 -3.12 -2.70 -18.53
CA PRO A 12 -3.95 -3.81 -18.05
C PRO A 12 -3.40 -4.34 -16.72
N VAL A 13 -4.32 -4.79 -15.85
CA VAL A 13 -4.00 -5.29 -14.51
C VAL A 13 -4.41 -6.74 -14.40
N SER A 14 -3.52 -7.57 -13.87
CA SER A 14 -3.83 -8.95 -13.49
C SER A 14 -3.63 -9.16 -12.00
N ILE A 15 -4.41 -10.06 -11.41
CA ILE A 15 -4.36 -10.39 -9.99
C ILE A 15 -3.65 -11.73 -9.84
N VAL A 16 -2.65 -11.76 -8.94
CA VAL A 16 -1.90 -12.96 -8.61
C VAL A 16 -2.09 -13.27 -7.13
N PRO A 17 -2.49 -14.51 -6.76
CA PRO A 17 -2.62 -14.86 -5.34
C PRO A 17 -1.30 -14.78 -4.60
N PHE A 18 -1.34 -14.24 -3.38
CA PHE A 18 -0.18 -14.22 -2.49
C PHE A 18 -0.17 -15.53 -1.69
N SER A 19 0.93 -16.27 -1.76
CA SER A 19 1.03 -17.62 -1.18
C SER A 19 2.16 -17.79 -0.15
N HIS A 20 2.86 -16.71 0.19
CA HIS A 20 3.97 -16.78 1.16
C HIS A 20 3.49 -16.61 2.60
N ASP A 21 4.15 -17.31 3.52
CA ASP A 21 3.96 -17.12 4.96
C ASP A 21 4.56 -15.79 5.39
N ILE A 22 3.77 -14.95 6.08
CA ILE A 22 4.21 -13.63 6.54
C ILE A 22 4.70 -13.62 7.99
N LEU A 23 4.49 -14.69 8.74
CA LEU A 23 4.91 -14.75 10.15
C LEU A 23 6.40 -14.42 10.38
N PRO A 24 7.34 -14.83 9.50
CA PRO A 24 8.75 -14.46 9.67
C PRO A 24 9.02 -12.96 9.69
N TYR A 25 8.09 -12.15 9.19
CA TYR A 25 8.24 -10.70 9.10
C TYR A 25 7.57 -9.94 10.25
N PHE A 26 6.98 -10.68 11.20
CA PHE A 26 6.30 -10.09 12.36
C PHE A 26 7.30 -9.60 13.40
N ASP A 27 7.14 -8.36 13.84
CA ASP A 27 7.90 -7.80 14.96
C ASP A 27 7.06 -7.91 16.22
N ALA A 28 7.44 -8.80 17.13
CA ALA A 28 6.66 -9.09 18.34
C ALA A 28 6.63 -7.91 19.31
N ALA A 29 7.69 -7.10 19.36
CA ALA A 29 7.74 -5.95 20.24
C ALA A 29 6.77 -4.84 19.80
N ARG A 30 6.65 -4.64 18.49
CA ARG A 30 5.74 -3.66 17.90
C ARG A 30 4.35 -4.21 17.64
N LYS A 31 4.21 -5.54 17.56
CA LYS A 31 2.98 -6.23 17.10
C LYS A 31 2.56 -5.78 15.71
N GLN A 32 3.54 -5.59 14.86
CA GLN A 32 3.39 -5.09 13.49
C GLN A 32 4.29 -5.87 12.56
N TYR A 33 4.10 -5.67 11.25
CA TYR A 33 4.93 -6.30 10.23
C TYR A 33 5.85 -5.26 9.57
N ASP A 34 7.10 -5.63 9.34
CA ASP A 34 8.11 -4.78 8.72
C ASP A 34 7.80 -4.58 7.22
N ALA A 35 7.43 -3.37 6.86
CA ALA A 35 7.05 -3.04 5.49
C ALA A 35 8.22 -3.18 4.51
N ASN A 36 9.44 -2.85 4.93
CA ASN A 36 10.62 -2.99 4.07
C ASN A 36 10.84 -4.44 3.67
N ARG A 37 10.64 -5.37 4.59
CA ARG A 37 10.78 -6.80 4.31
C ARG A 37 9.68 -7.32 3.41
N PHE A 38 8.45 -6.82 3.55
CA PHE A 38 7.36 -7.15 2.63
C PHE A 38 7.66 -6.63 1.23
N LEU A 39 8.19 -5.42 1.13
CA LEU A 39 8.55 -4.84 -0.16
C LEU A 39 9.60 -5.69 -0.88
N GLU A 40 10.63 -6.12 -0.17
CA GLU A 40 11.65 -7.03 -0.70
C GLU A 40 11.06 -8.36 -1.16
N LEU A 41 10.16 -8.95 -0.36
CA LEU A 41 9.51 -10.21 -0.71
C LEU A 41 8.68 -10.09 -1.99
N VAL A 42 7.85 -9.05 -2.09
CA VAL A 42 7.01 -8.84 -3.27
C VAL A 42 7.89 -8.58 -4.51
N TYR A 43 8.94 -7.79 -4.35
CA TYR A 43 9.88 -7.55 -5.43
C TYR A 43 10.55 -8.84 -5.91
N ALA A 44 11.06 -9.66 -4.98
CA ALA A 44 11.81 -10.88 -5.33
C ALA A 44 10.92 -11.97 -5.93
N GLU A 45 9.70 -12.15 -5.40
CA GLU A 45 8.88 -13.33 -5.69
C GLU A 45 7.71 -13.07 -6.63
N TYR A 46 7.28 -11.82 -6.79
CA TYR A 46 6.06 -11.50 -7.52
C TYR A 46 6.24 -10.48 -8.65
N SER A 47 7.37 -9.77 -8.72
CA SER A 47 7.55 -8.73 -9.74
C SER A 47 7.69 -9.31 -11.16
N GLY A 48 8.43 -10.42 -11.31
CA GLY A 48 8.57 -11.13 -12.58
C GLY A 48 8.80 -10.21 -13.78
N ASN A 49 8.00 -10.39 -14.83
CA ASN A 49 8.04 -9.58 -16.04
C ASN A 49 7.03 -8.42 -16.03
N SER A 50 6.36 -8.19 -14.91
CA SER A 50 5.40 -7.09 -14.80
C SER A 50 6.09 -5.73 -14.83
N LEU A 51 5.43 -4.74 -15.45
CA LEU A 51 5.93 -3.37 -15.45
C LEU A 51 6.00 -2.82 -14.02
N LYS A 52 4.90 -2.96 -13.28
CA LYS A 52 4.81 -2.60 -11.86
C LYS A 52 4.02 -3.67 -11.13
N THR A 53 4.38 -3.89 -9.88
CA THR A 53 3.71 -4.86 -9.01
C THR A 53 3.36 -4.17 -7.68
N ILE A 54 2.15 -4.39 -7.19
CA ILE A 54 1.74 -3.86 -5.89
C ILE A 54 1.15 -4.98 -5.04
N GLY A 55 1.67 -5.13 -3.81
CA GLY A 55 1.15 -6.07 -2.84
C GLY A 55 0.05 -5.44 -2.00
N LEU A 56 -1.05 -6.17 -1.79
CA LEU A 56 -2.18 -5.74 -0.98
C LEU A 56 -2.25 -6.61 0.28
N PHE A 57 -2.19 -5.99 1.45
CA PHE A 57 -2.16 -6.68 2.74
C PHE A 57 -3.24 -6.18 3.68
N GLN A 58 -3.49 -6.96 4.75
CA GLN A 58 -4.49 -6.64 5.77
C GLN A 58 -3.87 -6.51 7.17
N VAL A 59 -2.56 -6.46 7.27
CA VAL A 59 -1.84 -6.43 8.54
C VAL A 59 -1.24 -5.05 8.80
N ASP A 60 -0.97 -4.77 10.08
CA ASP A 60 -0.40 -3.48 10.48
C ASP A 60 1.07 -3.38 10.05
N LEU A 61 1.39 -2.38 9.26
CA LEU A 61 2.72 -2.15 8.70
C LEU A 61 3.44 -1.03 9.42
N PHE A 62 4.77 -1.19 9.55
CA PHE A 62 5.63 -0.12 10.05
C PHE A 62 6.92 -0.01 9.22
N ILE A 63 7.55 1.14 9.32
CA ILE A 63 8.97 1.33 9.05
C ILE A 63 9.62 1.92 10.31
N PRO A 64 10.93 1.72 10.54
CA PRO A 64 11.55 2.07 11.83
C PRO A 64 11.33 3.50 12.31
N ILE A 65 11.22 4.45 11.40
CA ILE A 65 11.09 5.87 11.74
C ILE A 65 9.66 6.34 11.98
N LEU A 66 8.66 5.47 11.74
CA LEU A 66 7.24 5.84 11.89
C LEU A 66 6.50 4.81 12.74
N THR A 67 5.43 5.25 13.40
CA THR A 67 4.59 4.39 14.23
C THR A 67 3.85 3.36 13.37
N TYR A 68 3.36 3.77 12.20
CA TYR A 68 2.72 2.90 11.22
C TYR A 68 2.75 3.58 9.86
N ILE A 69 2.46 2.80 8.82
CA ILE A 69 2.30 3.32 7.45
C ILE A 69 1.11 2.65 6.77
N PHE A 70 0.56 3.31 5.75
CA PHE A 70 -0.47 2.75 4.89
C PHE A 70 0.12 1.96 3.73
N GLY A 71 1.30 2.33 3.27
CA GLY A 71 1.98 1.69 2.16
C GLY A 71 3.38 2.24 1.97
N GLN A 72 4.11 1.61 1.08
CA GLN A 72 5.46 2.00 0.70
C GLN A 72 5.75 1.52 -0.71
N ALA A 73 6.60 2.24 -1.43
CA ALA A 73 6.99 1.87 -2.78
C ALA A 73 8.45 2.18 -3.03
N GLN A 74 9.03 1.49 -4.01
CA GLN A 74 10.32 1.86 -4.58
C GLN A 74 10.12 3.04 -5.52
N LEU A 75 10.62 4.22 -5.15
CA LEU A 75 10.49 5.40 -6.01
C LEU A 75 11.16 5.14 -7.35
N ASN A 76 10.38 5.29 -8.43
CA ASN A 76 10.81 4.99 -9.80
C ASN A 76 11.34 3.56 -9.95
N GLY A 77 10.87 2.64 -9.11
CA GLY A 77 11.19 1.21 -9.18
C GLY A 77 10.07 0.40 -9.76
N SER A 78 9.94 -0.85 -9.36
CA SER A 78 8.93 -1.76 -9.92
C SER A 78 7.86 -2.16 -8.93
N THR A 79 8.03 -1.91 -7.64
CA THR A 79 7.24 -2.58 -6.61
C THR A 79 6.76 -1.61 -5.54
N GLY A 80 5.52 -1.84 -5.08
CA GLY A 80 4.94 -1.19 -3.93
C GLY A 80 4.17 -2.18 -3.07
N ILE A 81 3.87 -1.80 -1.85
CA ILE A 81 3.01 -2.55 -0.93
C ILE A 81 2.05 -1.60 -0.23
N THR A 82 0.89 -2.12 0.16
CA THR A 82 -0.16 -1.35 0.84
C THR A 82 -0.88 -2.25 1.85
N SER A 83 -1.51 -1.64 2.85
CA SER A 83 -2.35 -2.37 3.80
C SER A 83 -3.61 -1.57 4.13
N VAL A 84 -4.72 -2.30 4.29
CA VAL A 84 -6.00 -1.72 4.73
C VAL A 84 -6.08 -1.51 6.24
N TYR A 85 -5.15 -2.10 7.01
CA TYR A 85 -5.30 -2.20 8.47
C TYR A 85 -5.60 -0.86 9.14
N ARG A 86 -4.78 0.16 8.88
CA ARG A 86 -4.93 1.51 9.47
C ARG A 86 -5.95 2.39 8.75
N LEU A 87 -6.55 1.90 7.68
CA LEU A 87 -7.59 2.62 6.96
C LEU A 87 -8.99 2.33 7.48
N ARG A 88 -9.15 1.29 8.29
CA ARG A 88 -10.44 0.87 8.82
C ARG A 88 -10.89 1.78 9.97
N ASN A 89 -12.15 2.19 9.94
CA ASN A 89 -12.74 2.98 11.02
C ASN A 89 -12.67 2.27 12.37
N GLN A 90 -12.76 0.95 12.39
CA GLN A 90 -12.72 0.13 13.61
C GLN A 90 -11.41 0.32 14.38
N GLN A 91 -10.30 0.63 13.70
CA GLN A 91 -9.02 0.88 14.35
C GLN A 91 -9.02 2.16 15.18
N TYR A 92 -10.00 3.02 14.98
CA TYR A 92 -10.14 4.30 15.67
C TYR A 92 -11.40 4.36 16.54
N GLY A 93 -12.00 3.18 16.84
CA GLY A 93 -13.20 3.07 17.67
C GLY A 93 -14.48 3.56 17.00
N MET A 94 -14.47 3.72 15.69
CA MET A 94 -15.63 4.16 14.93
C MET A 94 -16.32 2.98 14.23
N LYS A 95 -17.59 3.18 13.87
CA LYS A 95 -18.37 2.19 13.13
C LYS A 95 -17.73 1.96 11.74
N GLY A 96 -17.66 0.68 11.34
CA GLY A 96 -17.15 0.30 10.03
C GLY A 96 -17.96 0.88 8.88
N ASN A 97 -17.24 1.22 7.78
CA ASN A 97 -17.84 1.73 6.55
C ASN A 97 -17.03 1.17 5.37
N GLU A 98 -17.58 0.16 4.72
CA GLU A 98 -16.90 -0.55 3.63
C GLU A 98 -16.63 0.32 2.41
N ARG A 99 -17.57 1.22 2.07
CA ARG A 99 -17.39 2.12 0.93
C ARG A 99 -16.27 3.11 1.18
N LEU A 100 -16.20 3.66 2.38
CA LEU A 100 -15.15 4.60 2.79
C LEU A 100 -13.80 3.88 2.81
N LEU A 101 -13.76 2.65 3.32
CA LEU A 101 -12.54 1.83 3.30
C LEU A 101 -12.04 1.60 1.88
N TYR A 102 -12.93 1.26 0.95
CA TYR A 102 -12.58 1.09 -0.45
C TYR A 102 -11.99 2.37 -1.04
N ASP A 103 -12.64 3.51 -0.83
CA ASP A 103 -12.15 4.79 -1.34
C ASP A 103 -10.77 5.15 -0.79
N ARG A 104 -10.56 4.93 0.49
CA ARG A 104 -9.27 5.15 1.14
C ARG A 104 -8.19 4.25 0.57
N PHE A 105 -8.49 2.96 0.45
CA PHE A 105 -7.52 1.98 -0.05
C PHE A 105 -7.16 2.22 -1.51
N ARG A 106 -8.14 2.53 -2.33
CA ARG A 106 -7.93 2.90 -3.73
C ARG A 106 -6.93 4.05 -3.86
N LYS A 107 -7.07 5.08 -3.03
CA LYS A 107 -6.16 6.22 -3.03
C LYS A 107 -4.75 5.83 -2.61
N VAL A 108 -4.60 4.99 -1.61
CA VAL A 108 -3.29 4.50 -1.17
C VAL A 108 -2.62 3.67 -2.25
N VAL A 109 -3.36 2.77 -2.88
CA VAL A 109 -2.82 1.94 -3.98
C VAL A 109 -2.33 2.82 -5.13
N ILE A 110 -3.13 3.79 -5.56
CA ILE A 110 -2.74 4.72 -6.63
C ILE A 110 -1.54 5.57 -6.22
N HIS A 111 -1.49 6.02 -4.96
CA HIS A 111 -0.39 6.79 -4.41
C HIS A 111 0.93 6.00 -4.49
N GLU A 112 0.94 4.77 -4.02
CA GLU A 112 2.14 3.94 -4.03
C GLU A 112 2.58 3.55 -5.46
N LEU A 113 1.63 3.23 -6.33
CA LEU A 113 1.95 3.02 -7.74
C LEU A 113 2.50 4.29 -8.40
N GLY A 114 1.99 5.46 -8.02
CA GLY A 114 2.51 6.75 -8.47
C GLY A 114 3.99 6.90 -8.15
N HIS A 115 4.39 6.56 -6.92
CA HIS A 115 5.82 6.55 -6.54
C HIS A 115 6.63 5.56 -7.37
N ALA A 116 6.09 4.37 -7.64
CA ALA A 116 6.75 3.37 -8.47
C ALA A 116 6.96 3.89 -9.89
N PHE A 117 6.07 4.74 -10.41
CA PHE A 117 6.23 5.40 -11.70
C PHE A 117 7.10 6.67 -11.64
N GLY A 118 7.63 7.01 -10.47
CA GLY A 118 8.55 8.14 -10.32
C GLY A 118 7.94 9.44 -9.82
N LEU A 119 6.65 9.43 -9.46
CA LEU A 119 6.00 10.64 -8.92
C LEU A 119 6.41 10.88 -7.47
N ILE A 120 6.76 12.12 -7.16
CA ILE A 120 7.06 12.53 -5.79
C ILE A 120 5.80 13.09 -5.12
N HIS A 121 5.89 13.40 -3.84
CA HIS A 121 4.77 14.00 -3.12
C HIS A 121 4.36 15.34 -3.74
N CYS A 122 3.05 15.54 -3.82
CA CYS A 122 2.42 16.78 -4.28
C CYS A 122 1.72 17.44 -3.09
N HIS A 123 1.89 18.74 -2.91
CA HIS A 123 1.32 19.47 -1.78
C HIS A 123 -0.02 20.14 -2.07
N VAL A 124 -0.61 19.86 -3.22
CA VAL A 124 -1.98 20.28 -3.53
C VAL A 124 -2.96 19.43 -2.71
N PRO A 125 -3.90 20.03 -1.94
CA PRO A 125 -4.73 19.29 -0.99
C PRO A 125 -5.56 18.16 -1.59
N VAL A 126 -5.96 18.26 -2.86
CA VAL A 126 -6.80 17.24 -3.52
C VAL A 126 -5.99 16.22 -4.34
N CYS A 127 -4.66 16.35 -4.38
CA CYS A 127 -3.81 15.46 -5.16
C CYS A 127 -3.64 14.11 -4.45
N VAL A 128 -3.78 13.00 -5.19
CA VAL A 128 -3.57 11.65 -4.65
C VAL A 128 -2.13 11.44 -4.18
N MET A 129 -1.17 12.19 -4.72
CA MET A 129 0.24 12.12 -4.32
C MET A 129 0.56 13.00 -3.12
N ARG A 130 -0.44 13.54 -2.43
CA ARG A 130 -0.24 14.29 -1.18
C ARG A 130 0.30 13.36 -0.09
N PRO A 131 1.30 13.80 0.70
CA PRO A 131 1.76 12.99 1.82
C PRO A 131 0.63 12.79 2.84
N GLY A 132 0.36 11.53 3.21
CA GLY A 132 -0.69 11.18 4.15
C GLY A 132 -0.11 10.54 5.40
N THR A 133 -0.37 11.15 6.58
CA THR A 133 0.03 10.61 7.87
C THR A 133 -1.16 10.03 8.63
N TYR A 134 -2.34 10.55 8.41
CA TYR A 134 -3.57 10.13 9.05
C TYR A 134 -4.59 9.64 8.02
N VAL A 135 -5.50 8.77 8.47
CA VAL A 135 -6.48 8.15 7.59
C VAL A 135 -7.39 9.17 6.89
N GLU A 136 -7.57 10.35 7.43
CA GLU A 136 -8.41 11.41 6.87
C GLU A 136 -7.65 12.34 5.92
N ASP A 137 -6.34 12.19 5.84
CA ASP A 137 -5.54 12.95 4.89
C ASP A 137 -5.75 12.45 3.44
#